data_b8367424934ac8e3f3b90259498e53fb
#
_entry.id   b8367424934ac8e3f3b90259498e53fb
#
_cell.length_a   1.000
_cell.length_b   1.000
_cell.length_c   1.000
_cell.angle_alpha   90.00
_cell.angle_beta   90.00
_cell.angle_gamma   90.00
#
_symmetry.space_group_name_H-M   'P 1'
#
loop_
_entity.id
_entity.type
_entity.pdbx_description
1 polymer ?
#
loop_
_entity_poly.entity_id
_entity_poly.type
_entity_poly.pdbx_seq_one_letter_code
_entity_poly.pdbx_strand_id
1 'polypeptide(L)'
;MSQTPTISSSEELGSLVSHALDTALSLGATSASVEVSEEKGTCVTVRNRETESIEHTHDRDFGITLYLGKSKAVASSGDFRKESILRTVKAALDMARYTTPDECNGLPDKERLCTNPRQLDLFHPW
;
A
#
# COMPACT_ATOMS: atom_id res chain seq x y z
N MET A 1 -1.09 27.35 -15.92
CA MET A 1 -0.02 26.34 -15.80
C MET A 1 -0.61 25.11 -15.12
N SER A 2 -0.79 24.05 -15.85
CA SER A 2 -1.23 22.77 -15.29
C SER A 2 -0.07 22.22 -14.48
N GLN A 3 -0.15 22.28 -13.14
CA GLN A 3 0.79 21.58 -12.29
C GLN A 3 0.54 20.09 -12.48
N THR A 4 1.46 19.39 -13.10
CA THR A 4 1.46 17.93 -13.10
C THR A 4 1.49 17.51 -11.64
N PRO A 5 0.49 16.79 -11.12
CA PRO A 5 0.50 16.39 -9.73
C PRO A 5 1.77 15.59 -9.45
N THR A 6 2.54 16.03 -8.47
CA THR A 6 3.78 15.37 -8.06
C THR A 6 3.45 14.04 -7.38
N ILE A 7 4.19 12.98 -7.66
CA ILE A 7 4.12 11.73 -6.91
C ILE A 7 4.59 12.00 -5.47
N SER A 8 3.94 11.34 -4.49
CA SER A 8 4.34 11.42 -3.09
C SER A 8 5.79 10.96 -2.90
N SER A 9 6.51 11.61 -2.00
CA SER A 9 7.88 11.22 -1.69
C SER A 9 7.92 9.89 -0.91
N SER A 10 9.06 9.20 -0.95
CA SER A 10 9.26 7.99 -0.15
C SER A 10 9.08 8.24 1.35
N GLU A 11 9.39 9.44 1.84
CA GLU A 11 9.18 9.83 3.23
C GLU A 11 7.70 9.98 3.57
N GLU A 12 6.91 10.58 2.68
CA GLU A 12 5.45 10.70 2.83
C GLU A 12 4.79 9.33 2.84
N LEU A 13 5.13 8.45 1.89
CA LEU A 13 4.64 7.07 1.86
C LEU A 13 5.07 6.29 3.11
N GLY A 14 6.31 6.44 3.55
CA GLY A 14 6.83 5.83 4.78
C GLY A 14 6.08 6.28 6.03
N SER A 15 5.68 7.56 6.11
CA SER A 15 4.86 8.10 7.19
C SER A 15 3.47 7.47 7.21
N LEU A 16 2.86 7.24 6.05
CA LEU A 16 1.56 6.55 5.94
C LEU A 16 1.66 5.10 6.43
N VAL A 17 2.70 4.38 6.03
CA VAL A 17 2.97 3.02 6.47
C VAL A 17 3.11 2.96 7.99
N SER A 18 3.95 3.82 8.58
CA SER A 18 4.17 3.88 10.02
C SER A 18 2.88 4.17 10.77
N HIS A 19 2.12 5.17 10.32
CA HIS A 19 0.83 5.53 10.92
C HIS A 19 -0.18 4.37 10.88
N ALA A 20 -0.25 3.64 9.77
CA ALA A 20 -1.16 2.52 9.63
C ALA A 20 -0.76 1.34 10.53
N LEU A 21 0.55 1.03 10.63
CA LEU A 21 1.07 -0.01 11.53
C LEU A 21 0.79 0.33 12.99
N ASP A 22 1.10 1.56 13.43
CA ASP A 22 0.84 2.02 14.80
C ASP A 22 -0.66 1.95 15.13
N THR A 23 -1.50 2.35 14.18
CA THR A 23 -2.96 2.28 14.32
C THR A 23 -3.42 0.82 14.47
N ALA A 24 -2.94 -0.10 13.64
CA ALA A 24 -3.30 -1.51 13.71
C ALA A 24 -2.92 -2.13 15.06
N LEU A 25 -1.68 -1.90 15.52
CA LEU A 25 -1.19 -2.41 16.79
C LEU A 25 -1.95 -1.80 17.98
N SER A 26 -2.23 -0.51 17.96
CA SER A 26 -3.00 0.18 19.01
C SER A 26 -4.44 -0.32 19.13
N LEU A 27 -5.02 -0.79 18.03
CA LEU A 27 -6.37 -1.37 17.99
C LEU A 27 -6.41 -2.86 18.36
N GLY A 28 -5.26 -3.47 18.65
CA GLY A 28 -5.15 -4.82 19.17
C GLY A 28 -4.72 -5.89 18.15
N ALA A 29 -4.22 -5.51 16.98
CA ALA A 29 -3.60 -6.46 16.07
C ALA A 29 -2.34 -7.08 16.71
N THR A 30 -2.17 -8.39 16.54
CA THR A 30 -0.97 -9.10 17.00
C THR A 30 0.25 -8.73 16.15
N SER A 31 0.02 -8.61 14.85
CA SER A 31 1.00 -8.15 13.87
C SER A 31 0.29 -7.62 12.63
N ALA A 32 0.98 -6.82 11.84
CA ALA A 32 0.46 -6.30 10.59
C ALA A 32 1.58 -6.10 9.56
N SER A 33 1.21 -6.15 8.29
CA SER A 33 2.02 -5.73 7.15
C SER A 33 1.25 -4.69 6.35
N VAL A 34 1.91 -3.61 5.99
CA VAL A 34 1.32 -2.51 5.22
C VAL A 34 2.12 -2.29 3.95
N GLU A 35 1.41 -2.13 2.87
CA GLU A 35 1.95 -1.76 1.57
C GLU A 35 1.26 -0.48 1.07
N VAL A 36 2.06 0.44 0.55
CA VAL A 36 1.57 1.68 -0.07
C VAL A 36 2.28 1.87 -1.39
N SER A 37 1.52 2.09 -2.44
CA SER A 37 2.05 2.40 -3.76
C SER A 37 1.35 3.61 -4.37
N GLU A 38 2.10 4.38 -5.13
CA GLU A 38 1.59 5.45 -5.98
C GLU A 38 2.27 5.36 -7.33
N GLU A 39 1.47 5.24 -8.37
CA GLU A 39 1.94 5.09 -9.75
C GLU A 39 1.34 6.18 -10.63
N LYS A 40 2.18 6.73 -11.51
CA LYS A 40 1.77 7.61 -12.61
C LYS A 40 2.24 7.06 -13.92
N GLY A 41 1.36 7.03 -14.88
CA GLY A 41 1.64 6.58 -16.21
C GLY A 41 1.07 7.49 -17.30
N THR A 42 1.72 7.46 -18.46
CA THR A 42 1.17 8.01 -19.69
C THR A 42 1.30 6.94 -20.76
N CYS A 43 0.17 6.56 -21.32
CA CYS A 43 0.11 5.65 -22.46
C CYS A 43 -0.26 6.43 -23.73
N VAL A 44 0.51 6.28 -24.77
CA VAL A 44 0.23 6.90 -26.08
C VAL A 44 0.05 5.80 -27.10
N THR A 45 -1.13 5.73 -27.70
CA THR A 45 -1.41 4.81 -28.80
C THR A 45 -1.28 5.53 -30.13
N VAL A 46 -0.45 4.98 -31.02
CA VAL A 46 -0.23 5.51 -32.36
C VAL A 46 -0.75 4.50 -33.37
N ARG A 47 -1.62 4.95 -34.26
CA ARG A 47 -2.18 4.15 -35.36
C ARG A 47 -2.05 4.91 -36.67
N ASN A 48 -1.60 4.23 -37.72
CA ASN A 48 -1.39 4.83 -39.04
C ASN A 48 -0.50 6.09 -39.01
N ARG A 49 0.49 6.15 -38.08
CA ARG A 49 1.42 7.29 -37.87
C ARG A 49 0.76 8.52 -37.25
N GLU A 50 -0.45 8.39 -36.76
CA GLU A 50 -1.17 9.45 -36.03
C GLU A 50 -1.47 9.00 -34.62
N THR A 51 -1.48 9.93 -33.67
CA THR A 51 -1.83 9.64 -32.29
C THR A 51 -3.33 9.33 -32.21
N GLU A 52 -3.68 8.11 -31.83
CA GLU A 52 -5.06 7.65 -31.66
C GLU A 52 -5.59 8.00 -30.25
N SER A 53 -4.82 7.75 -29.23
CA SER A 53 -5.19 8.10 -27.86
C SER A 53 -3.98 8.45 -26.99
N ILE A 54 -4.22 9.28 -25.99
CA ILE A 54 -3.28 9.58 -24.90
C ILE A 54 -4.06 9.37 -23.60
N GLU A 55 -3.58 8.47 -22.77
CA GLU A 55 -4.16 8.14 -21.48
C GLU A 55 -3.16 8.52 -20.38
N HIS A 56 -3.64 9.23 -19.36
CA HIS A 56 -2.88 9.54 -18.16
C HIS A 56 -3.50 8.79 -16.98
N THR A 57 -2.69 8.00 -16.30
CA THR A 57 -3.09 7.27 -15.10
C THR A 57 -2.39 7.83 -13.87
N HIS A 58 -3.09 7.83 -12.75
CA HIS A 58 -2.54 8.16 -11.45
C HIS A 58 -3.24 7.30 -10.40
N ASP A 59 -2.60 6.20 -10.06
CA ASP A 59 -3.14 5.19 -9.17
C ASP A 59 -2.46 5.28 -7.81
N ARG A 60 -3.27 5.09 -6.77
CA ARG A 60 -2.84 5.02 -5.38
C ARG A 60 -3.43 3.77 -4.77
N ASP A 61 -2.61 3.01 -4.09
CA ASP A 61 -3.06 1.83 -3.37
C ASP A 61 -2.44 1.78 -1.97
N PHE A 62 -3.30 1.53 -1.00
CA PHE A 62 -2.95 1.25 0.38
C PHE A 62 -3.51 -0.12 0.72
N GLY A 63 -2.66 -1.06 1.04
CA GLY A 63 -3.03 -2.40 1.48
C GLY A 63 -2.55 -2.69 2.89
N ILE A 64 -3.39 -3.35 3.67
CA ILE A 64 -3.01 -3.86 4.99
C ILE A 64 -3.37 -5.33 5.11
N THR A 65 -2.40 -6.13 5.51
CA THR A 65 -2.61 -7.50 6.01
C THR A 65 -2.45 -7.48 7.51
N LEU A 66 -3.49 -7.88 8.22
CA LEU A 66 -3.57 -7.80 9.67
C LEU A 66 -3.77 -9.21 10.26
N TYR A 67 -3.10 -9.46 11.37
CA TYR A 67 -3.18 -10.73 12.10
C TYR A 67 -3.72 -10.52 13.51
N LEU A 68 -4.66 -11.38 13.91
CA LEU A 68 -5.10 -11.59 15.28
C LEU A 68 -4.73 -13.03 15.68
N GLY A 69 -3.56 -13.21 16.29
CA GLY A 69 -2.99 -14.52 16.48
C GLY A 69 -2.77 -15.22 15.13
N LYS A 70 -3.52 -16.28 14.86
CA LYS A 70 -3.46 -17.05 13.62
C LYS A 70 -4.58 -16.71 12.61
N SER A 71 -5.47 -15.80 12.95
CA SER A 71 -6.49 -15.28 12.03
C SER A 71 -5.92 -14.11 11.23
N LYS A 72 -6.15 -14.12 9.91
CA LYS A 72 -5.64 -13.12 8.97
C LYS A 72 -6.78 -12.45 8.21
N ALA A 73 -6.68 -11.15 8.03
CA ALA A 73 -7.53 -10.41 7.10
C ALA A 73 -6.70 -9.43 6.26
N VAL A 74 -7.22 -9.11 5.09
CA VAL A 74 -6.63 -8.15 4.16
C VAL A 74 -7.68 -7.11 3.80
N ALA A 75 -7.30 -5.85 3.79
CA ALA A 75 -8.13 -4.76 3.29
C ALA A 75 -7.27 -3.75 2.53
N SER A 76 -7.87 -3.06 1.58
CA SER A 76 -7.20 -2.04 0.77
C SER A 76 -8.06 -0.81 0.55
N SER A 77 -7.43 0.29 0.17
CA SER A 77 -8.07 1.55 -0.16
C SER A 77 -7.18 2.38 -1.07
N GLY A 78 -7.77 3.07 -2.06
CA GLY A 78 -7.06 4.06 -2.88
C GLY A 78 -6.94 5.44 -2.22
N ASP A 79 -7.39 5.60 -0.98
CA ASP A 79 -7.46 6.88 -0.29
C ASP A 79 -6.45 6.95 0.86
N PHE A 80 -5.44 7.83 0.73
CA PHE A 80 -4.36 8.01 1.69
C PHE A 80 -4.71 8.92 2.88
N ARG A 81 -5.93 9.45 2.96
CA ARG A 81 -6.36 10.25 4.11
C ARG A 81 -6.36 9.40 5.39
N LYS A 82 -5.91 9.99 6.49
CA LYS A 82 -5.81 9.30 7.78
C LYS A 82 -7.12 8.63 8.24
N GLU A 83 -8.25 9.28 7.98
CA GLU A 83 -9.57 8.74 8.29
C GLU A 83 -9.91 7.48 7.48
N SER A 84 -9.54 7.46 6.20
CA SER A 84 -9.74 6.32 5.32
C SER A 84 -8.82 5.15 5.71
N ILE A 85 -7.57 5.43 6.05
CA ILE A 85 -6.63 4.44 6.58
C ILE A 85 -7.18 3.84 7.88
N LEU A 86 -7.60 4.67 8.84
CA LEU A 86 -8.19 4.19 10.10
C LEU A 86 -9.42 3.31 9.86
N ARG A 87 -10.29 3.70 8.93
CA ARG A 87 -11.48 2.91 8.58
C ARG A 87 -11.11 1.57 7.95
N THR A 88 -10.12 1.55 7.05
CA THR A 88 -9.63 0.33 6.40
C THR A 88 -8.98 -0.62 7.41
N VAL A 89 -8.18 -0.09 8.34
CA VAL A 89 -7.56 -0.87 9.41
C VAL A 89 -8.63 -1.49 10.32
N LYS A 90 -9.65 -0.71 10.72
CA LYS A 90 -10.77 -1.22 11.53
C LYS A 90 -11.53 -2.31 10.80
N ALA A 91 -11.82 -2.14 9.51
CA ALA A 91 -12.50 -3.15 8.71
C ALA A 91 -11.68 -4.45 8.63
N ALA A 92 -10.36 -4.36 8.41
CA ALA A 92 -9.47 -5.52 8.43
C ALA A 92 -9.49 -6.22 9.80
N LEU A 93 -9.45 -5.45 10.90
CA LEU A 93 -9.51 -6.00 12.26
C LEU A 93 -10.82 -6.73 12.52
N ASP A 94 -11.94 -6.15 12.13
CA ASP A 94 -13.24 -6.78 12.28
C ASP A 94 -13.35 -8.06 11.46
N MET A 95 -12.87 -8.06 10.22
CA MET A 95 -12.80 -9.29 9.42
C MET A 95 -11.93 -10.37 10.07
N ALA A 96 -10.76 -10.01 10.60
CA ALA A 96 -9.85 -10.96 11.24
C ALA A 96 -10.48 -11.66 12.46
N ARG A 97 -11.37 -10.97 13.19
CA ARG A 97 -12.09 -11.57 14.34
C ARG A 97 -13.01 -12.74 13.98
N TYR A 98 -13.51 -12.74 12.75
CA TYR A 98 -14.42 -13.77 12.24
C TYR A 98 -13.75 -14.76 11.29
N THR A 99 -12.48 -14.55 10.97
CA THR A 99 -11.74 -15.45 10.09
C THR A 99 -11.24 -16.67 10.88
N THR A 100 -11.40 -17.84 10.29
CA THR A 100 -10.88 -19.10 10.88
C THR A 100 -9.36 -19.04 11.01
N PRO A 101 -8.79 -19.37 12.18
CA PRO A 101 -7.34 -19.41 12.35
C PRO A 101 -6.70 -20.49 11.46
N ASP A 102 -5.50 -20.18 10.94
CA ASP A 102 -4.65 -21.10 10.21
C ASP A 102 -3.26 -21.05 10.82
N GLU A 103 -2.72 -22.20 11.23
CA GLU A 103 -1.40 -22.32 11.86
C GLU A 103 -0.26 -21.76 11.00
N CYS A 104 -0.43 -21.75 9.67
CA CYS A 104 0.54 -21.22 8.72
C CYS A 104 0.50 -19.69 8.61
N ASN A 105 -0.52 -19.02 9.16
CA ASN A 105 -0.61 -17.57 9.12
C ASN A 105 0.40 -16.90 10.06
N GLY A 106 1.10 -15.90 9.55
CA GLY A 106 2.04 -15.08 10.31
C GLY A 106 2.98 -14.30 9.40
N LEU A 107 3.71 -13.37 9.99
CA LEU A 107 4.81 -12.69 9.32
C LEU A 107 6.08 -13.56 9.36
N PRO A 108 7.01 -13.36 8.42
CA PRO A 108 8.33 -13.99 8.50
C PRO A 108 9.06 -13.62 9.79
N ASP A 109 9.98 -14.48 10.22
CA ASP A 109 10.88 -14.18 11.34
C ASP A 109 11.65 -12.88 11.05
N LYS A 110 11.89 -12.07 12.09
CA LYS A 110 12.58 -10.77 11.94
C LYS A 110 13.94 -10.90 11.26
N GLU A 111 14.65 -11.99 11.47
CA GLU A 111 15.96 -12.28 10.87
C GLU A 111 15.90 -12.51 9.36
N ARG A 112 14.70 -12.84 8.84
CA ARG A 112 14.46 -13.06 7.41
C ARG A 112 13.93 -11.83 6.69
N LEU A 113 13.66 -10.74 7.41
CA LEU A 113 13.21 -9.48 6.81
C LEU A 113 14.39 -8.77 6.15
N CYS A 114 14.15 -8.22 4.96
CA CYS A 114 15.12 -7.36 4.29
C CYS A 114 15.18 -6.00 5.01
N THR A 115 16.23 -5.77 5.80
CA THR A 115 16.42 -4.51 6.54
C THR A 115 17.18 -3.46 5.73
N ASN A 116 17.86 -3.87 4.67
CA ASN A 116 18.65 -2.99 3.82
C ASN A 116 18.43 -3.33 2.34
N PRO A 117 17.31 -2.88 1.75
CA PRO A 117 17.02 -3.15 0.35
C PRO A 117 18.06 -2.48 -0.54
N ARG A 118 18.49 -3.20 -1.58
CA ARG A 118 19.44 -2.69 -2.58
C ARG A 118 18.78 -1.56 -3.36
N GLN A 119 19.46 -0.45 -3.51
CA GLN A 119 19.06 0.59 -4.47
C GLN A 119 19.33 0.10 -5.89
N LEU A 120 18.29 0.11 -6.73
CA LEU A 120 18.33 -0.44 -8.07
C LEU A 120 18.34 0.61 -9.18
N ASP A 121 18.33 1.90 -8.82
CA ASP A 121 18.33 3.03 -9.77
C ASP A 121 17.30 2.86 -10.90
N LEU A 122 16.05 2.55 -10.52
CA LEU A 122 14.96 2.28 -11.45
C LEU A 122 14.18 3.53 -11.86
N PHE A 123 14.37 4.63 -11.15
CA PHE A 123 13.68 5.87 -11.43
C PHE A 123 14.50 6.75 -12.38
N HIS A 124 13.95 7.03 -13.54
CA HIS A 124 14.49 7.97 -14.51
C HIS A 124 13.45 9.06 -14.81
N PRO A 125 13.70 10.33 -14.43
CA PRO A 125 12.79 11.42 -14.73
C PRO A 125 12.71 11.66 -16.26
N TRP A 126 11.53 11.92 -16.74
CA TRP A 126 11.24 12.17 -18.16
C TRP A 126 10.21 13.29 -18.33
#